data_139e5083f73cc06821d0380003472eb1
#
_entry.id   139e5083f73cc06821d0380003472eb1
#
_cell.length_a   1.000
_cell.length_b   1.000
_cell.length_c   1.000
_cell.angle_alpha   90.00
_cell.angle_beta   90.00
_cell.angle_gamma   90.00
#
_symmetry.space_group_name_H-M   'P 1'
#
loop_
_entity.id
_entity.type
_entity.pdbx_description
1 polymer ?
#
loop_
_entity_poly.entity_id
_entity_poly.type
_entity_poly.pdbx_seq_one_letter_code
_entity_poly.pdbx_strand_id
1 'polypeptide(L)'
;MQEEQEFIAQLLNLKTQNQAFQKLIVDYQRPLYNHIRNIVLNHDDTDDVLQNTFIKIFQNLKNFKGESKLFSWMYRIATNEALSFLKQKAKKSGISSETLQNKVIDNLEADIFFDGNEIQIKLQKAIALLPEKQQLIFKMKYFEELKYEAISEILGTSVGGLKASYHIAVKKIEAFVKTN
;
A
#
# COMPACT_ATOMS: atom_id res chain seq x y z
N MET A 1 -10.74 5.57 -20.78
CA MET A 1 -9.77 6.67 -21.05
C MET A 1 -10.46 8.04 -21.05
N GLN A 2 -11.52 8.24 -21.81
CA GLN A 2 -12.22 9.53 -21.88
C GLN A 2 -12.87 9.93 -20.54
N GLU A 3 -13.56 9.01 -19.88
CA GLU A 3 -14.16 9.23 -18.55
C GLU A 3 -13.13 9.57 -17.46
N GLU A 4 -11.96 8.94 -17.48
CA GLU A 4 -10.88 9.26 -16.53
C GLU A 4 -10.30 10.65 -16.77
N GLN A 5 -10.15 11.06 -18.02
CA GLN A 5 -9.69 12.39 -18.38
C GLN A 5 -10.69 13.48 -17.97
N GLU A 6 -11.99 13.24 -18.18
CA GLU A 6 -13.06 14.14 -17.73
C GLU A 6 -13.08 14.27 -16.22
N PHE A 7 -12.92 13.15 -15.49
CA PHE A 7 -12.86 13.17 -14.04
C PHE A 7 -11.64 13.92 -13.52
N ILE A 8 -10.46 13.73 -14.13
CA ILE A 8 -9.25 14.49 -13.81
C ILE A 8 -9.47 15.99 -14.07
N ALA A 9 -10.10 16.35 -15.18
CA ALA A 9 -10.42 17.74 -15.45
C ALA A 9 -11.32 18.37 -14.39
N GLN A 10 -12.32 17.62 -13.87
CA GLN A 10 -13.18 18.06 -12.76
C GLN A 10 -12.38 18.23 -11.45
N LEU A 11 -11.42 17.35 -11.16
CA LEU A 11 -10.54 17.43 -9.98
C LEU A 11 -9.61 18.64 -10.03
N LEU A 12 -9.22 19.07 -11.21
CA LEU A 12 -8.32 20.23 -11.41
C LEU A 12 -9.06 21.57 -11.52
N ASN A 13 -10.36 21.57 -11.74
CA ASN A 13 -11.16 22.77 -11.86
C ASN A 13 -11.69 23.22 -10.49
N LEU A 14 -11.29 24.40 -10.02
CA LEU A 14 -11.66 24.94 -8.71
C LEU A 14 -13.16 24.98 -8.42
N LYS A 15 -14.03 25.09 -9.45
CA LYS A 15 -15.49 25.12 -9.29
C LYS A 15 -16.07 23.74 -9.01
N THR A 16 -15.46 22.66 -9.51
CA THR A 16 -15.96 21.28 -9.39
C THR A 16 -15.08 20.41 -8.48
N GLN A 17 -13.90 20.89 -8.09
CA GLN A 17 -12.88 20.15 -7.35
C GLN A 17 -13.43 19.48 -6.10
N ASN A 18 -14.16 20.20 -5.26
CA ASN A 18 -14.65 19.64 -3.99
C ASN A 18 -15.61 18.49 -4.22
N GLN A 19 -16.55 18.61 -5.17
CA GLN A 19 -17.50 17.55 -5.49
C GLN A 19 -16.79 16.35 -6.13
N ALA A 20 -15.88 16.59 -7.07
CA ALA A 20 -15.08 15.54 -7.71
C ALA A 20 -14.19 14.82 -6.68
N PHE A 21 -13.61 15.57 -5.71
CA PHE A 21 -12.80 14.98 -4.66
C PHE A 21 -13.62 14.14 -3.67
N GLN A 22 -14.82 14.55 -3.31
CA GLN A 22 -15.75 13.71 -2.52
C GLN A 22 -16.04 12.39 -3.23
N LYS A 23 -16.32 12.43 -4.53
CA LYS A 23 -16.50 11.22 -5.34
C LYS A 23 -15.23 10.35 -5.33
N LEU A 24 -14.05 10.95 -5.49
CA LEU A 24 -12.76 10.23 -5.42
C LEU A 24 -12.59 9.52 -4.07
N ILE A 25 -12.93 10.17 -2.95
CA ILE A 25 -12.89 9.53 -1.63
C ILE A 25 -13.82 8.31 -1.59
N VAL A 26 -15.07 8.46 -2.02
CA VAL A 26 -16.04 7.35 -2.03
C VAL A 26 -15.53 6.16 -2.86
N ASP A 27 -14.99 6.43 -4.04
CA ASP A 27 -14.55 5.39 -4.97
C ASP A 27 -13.25 4.69 -4.51
N TYR A 28 -12.36 5.42 -3.82
CA TYR A 28 -11.01 4.93 -3.51
C TYR A 28 -10.70 4.70 -2.03
N GLN A 29 -11.58 5.08 -1.09
CA GLN A 29 -11.30 4.87 0.34
C GLN A 29 -11.05 3.40 0.68
N ARG A 30 -11.89 2.49 0.19
CA ARG A 30 -11.75 1.05 0.49
C ARG A 30 -10.53 0.44 -0.20
N PRO A 31 -10.28 0.64 -1.50
CA PRO A 31 -9.05 0.19 -2.14
C PRO A 31 -7.77 0.72 -1.49
N LEU A 32 -7.70 2.02 -1.17
CA LEU A 32 -6.53 2.61 -0.51
C LEU A 32 -6.39 2.14 0.94
N TYR A 33 -7.49 1.98 1.67
CA TYR A 33 -7.47 1.37 3.00
C TYR A 33 -6.83 -0.02 2.96
N ASN A 34 -7.31 -0.91 2.07
CA ASN A 34 -6.78 -2.26 1.95
C ASN A 34 -5.28 -2.25 1.58
N HIS A 35 -4.89 -1.38 0.66
CA HIS A 35 -3.49 -1.21 0.29
C HIS A 35 -2.62 -0.79 1.48
N ILE A 36 -3.02 0.24 2.22
CA ILE A 36 -2.32 0.73 3.41
C ILE A 36 -2.33 -0.34 4.50
N ARG A 37 -3.47 -1.00 4.73
CA ARG A 37 -3.63 -2.07 5.73
C ARG A 37 -2.67 -3.24 5.49
N ASN A 38 -2.44 -3.61 4.23
CA ASN A 38 -1.46 -4.63 3.86
C ASN A 38 -0.02 -4.21 4.23
N ILE A 39 0.28 -2.91 4.27
CA ILE A 39 1.63 -2.41 4.61
C ILE A 39 1.78 -2.23 6.12
N VAL A 40 0.82 -1.57 6.76
CA VAL A 40 0.87 -1.12 8.15
C VAL A 40 0.47 -2.21 9.14
N LEU A 41 -0.43 -3.12 8.74
CA LEU A 41 -0.92 -4.28 9.48
C LEU A 41 -1.72 -3.96 10.76
N ASN A 42 -1.98 -2.72 11.11
CA ASN A 42 -2.78 -2.31 12.26
C ASN A 42 -3.94 -1.41 11.79
N HIS A 43 -5.14 -1.60 12.36
CA HIS A 43 -6.34 -0.89 11.92
C HIS A 43 -6.27 0.62 12.19
N ASP A 44 -6.03 1.01 13.44
CA ASP A 44 -6.00 2.42 13.85
C ASP A 44 -4.93 3.21 13.09
N ASP A 45 -3.72 2.62 13.00
CA ASP A 45 -2.63 3.20 12.21
C ASP A 45 -3.01 3.35 10.71
N THR A 46 -3.79 2.40 10.18
CA THR A 46 -4.24 2.44 8.78
C THR A 46 -5.19 3.60 8.54
N ASP A 47 -6.11 3.85 9.46
CA ASP A 47 -7.05 4.98 9.34
C ASP A 47 -6.32 6.33 9.39
N ASP A 48 -5.34 6.48 10.28
CA ASP A 48 -4.49 7.68 10.36
C ASP A 48 -3.72 7.90 9.04
N VAL A 49 -3.11 6.84 8.50
CA VAL A 49 -2.37 6.91 7.24
C VAL A 49 -3.28 7.20 6.06
N LEU A 50 -4.49 6.61 6.03
CA LEU A 50 -5.47 6.84 4.98
C LEU A 50 -5.93 8.30 4.95
N GLN A 51 -6.24 8.87 6.12
CA GLN A 51 -6.62 10.27 6.24
C GLN A 51 -5.50 11.19 5.71
N ASN A 52 -4.26 10.97 6.16
CA ASN A 52 -3.09 11.73 5.70
C ASN A 52 -2.86 11.55 4.18
N THR A 53 -3.11 10.36 3.65
CA THR A 53 -3.02 10.07 2.21
C THR A 53 -4.00 10.92 1.42
N PHE A 54 -5.28 11.01 1.82
CA PHE A 54 -6.25 11.86 1.12
C PHE A 54 -5.92 13.35 1.22
N ILE A 55 -5.44 13.81 2.38
CA ILE A 55 -4.96 15.18 2.53
C ILE A 55 -3.83 15.47 1.52
N LYS A 56 -2.85 14.57 1.41
CA LYS A 56 -1.74 14.71 0.46
C LYS A 56 -2.17 14.62 -1.00
N ILE A 57 -3.12 13.73 -1.32
CA ILE A 57 -3.71 13.66 -2.65
C ILE A 57 -4.32 15.01 -3.00
N PHE A 58 -5.17 15.57 -2.14
CA PHE A 58 -5.82 16.86 -2.36
C PHE A 58 -4.81 18.00 -2.58
N GLN A 59 -3.82 18.12 -1.70
CA GLN A 59 -2.79 19.15 -1.76
C GLN A 59 -1.95 19.06 -3.04
N ASN A 60 -1.76 17.85 -3.59
CA ASN A 60 -0.92 17.60 -4.75
C ASN A 60 -1.69 17.44 -6.07
N LEU A 61 -3.02 17.56 -6.07
CA LEU A 61 -3.81 17.46 -7.30
C LEU A 61 -3.31 18.38 -8.42
N LYS A 62 -2.97 19.62 -8.08
CA LYS A 62 -2.42 20.61 -9.04
C LYS A 62 -1.10 20.18 -9.70
N ASN A 63 -0.37 19.26 -9.07
CA ASN A 63 0.91 18.74 -9.55
C ASN A 63 0.74 17.45 -10.36
N PHE A 64 -0.49 16.91 -10.45
CA PHE A 64 -0.77 15.74 -11.25
C PHE A 64 -0.75 16.06 -12.74
N LYS A 65 0.28 15.59 -13.45
CA LYS A 65 0.51 15.90 -14.87
C LYS A 65 -0.15 14.93 -15.86
N GLY A 66 -0.81 13.87 -15.37
CA GLY A 66 -1.38 12.84 -16.24
C GLY A 66 -0.35 11.90 -16.90
N GLU A 67 0.91 11.93 -16.45
CA GLU A 67 1.99 11.05 -16.96
C GLU A 67 1.81 9.57 -16.52
N SER A 68 0.96 9.31 -15.55
CA SER A 68 0.54 8.00 -15.08
C SER A 68 -0.98 7.97 -14.92
N LYS A 69 -1.56 6.80 -14.74
CA LYS A 69 -2.97 6.69 -14.34
C LYS A 69 -3.19 7.33 -12.97
N LEU A 70 -4.34 7.96 -12.76
CA LEU A 70 -4.72 8.55 -11.47
C LEU A 70 -4.61 7.54 -10.33
N PHE A 71 -5.10 6.31 -10.56
CA PHE A 71 -4.96 5.18 -9.65
C PHE A 71 -3.50 4.96 -9.20
N SER A 72 -2.58 4.80 -10.14
CA SER A 72 -1.17 4.52 -9.85
C SER A 72 -0.50 5.67 -9.09
N TRP A 73 -0.88 6.91 -9.43
CA TRP A 73 -0.38 8.10 -8.73
C TRP A 73 -0.84 8.14 -7.27
N MET A 74 -2.13 7.88 -7.01
CA MET A 74 -2.66 7.83 -5.64
C MET A 74 -2.04 6.70 -4.83
N TYR A 75 -1.89 5.51 -5.42
CA TYR A 75 -1.27 4.37 -4.77
C TYR A 75 0.20 4.63 -4.43
N ARG A 76 0.93 5.36 -5.26
CA ARG A 76 2.29 5.80 -4.95
C ARG A 76 2.33 6.72 -3.72
N ILE A 77 1.38 7.65 -3.61
CA ILE A 77 1.26 8.51 -2.42
C ILE A 77 0.97 7.65 -1.20
N ALA A 78 -0.02 6.76 -1.26
CA ALA A 78 -0.41 5.88 -0.16
C ALA A 78 0.75 4.98 0.30
N THR A 79 1.49 4.37 -0.64
CA THR A 79 2.68 3.55 -0.33
C THR A 79 3.73 4.36 0.42
N ASN A 80 4.03 5.57 -0.06
CA ASN A 80 5.04 6.44 0.56
C ASN A 80 4.61 6.89 1.96
N GLU A 81 3.32 7.22 2.15
CA GLU A 81 2.77 7.58 3.47
C GLU A 81 2.87 6.42 4.45
N ALA A 82 2.45 5.22 4.05
CA ALA A 82 2.52 4.03 4.88
C ALA A 82 3.95 3.71 5.31
N LEU A 83 4.91 3.72 4.38
CA LEU A 83 6.32 3.49 4.69
C LEU A 83 6.91 4.58 5.59
N SER A 84 6.59 5.85 5.33
CA SER A 84 7.05 6.98 6.14
C SER A 84 6.50 6.91 7.55
N PHE A 85 5.23 6.55 7.69
CA PHE A 85 4.58 6.35 8.99
C PHE A 85 5.28 5.25 9.81
N LEU A 86 5.53 4.08 9.22
CA LEU A 86 6.22 2.97 9.89
C LEU A 86 7.63 3.37 10.35
N LYS A 87 8.39 4.06 9.50
CA LYS A 87 9.74 4.56 9.85
C LYS A 87 9.69 5.56 11.01
N GLN A 88 8.73 6.48 11.01
CA GLN A 88 8.56 7.45 12.09
C GLN A 88 8.10 6.79 13.40
N LYS A 89 7.16 5.84 13.33
CA LYS A 89 6.67 5.09 14.48
C LYS A 89 7.79 4.26 15.13
N ALA A 90 8.60 3.57 14.33
CA ALA A 90 9.77 2.82 14.79
C ALA A 90 10.78 3.75 15.49
N LYS A 91 11.11 4.89 14.86
CA LYS A 91 12.01 5.90 15.43
C LYS A 91 11.51 6.45 16.77
N LYS A 92 10.22 6.80 16.88
CA LYS A 92 9.60 7.28 18.13
C LYS A 92 9.64 6.22 19.24
N SER A 93 9.52 4.95 18.88
CA SER A 93 9.57 3.83 19.82
C SER A 93 10.99 3.37 20.14
N GLY A 94 12.03 3.96 19.55
CA GLY A 94 13.44 3.60 19.78
C GLY A 94 13.81 2.20 19.28
N ILE A 95 13.07 1.66 18.30
CA ILE A 95 13.28 0.31 17.73
C ILE A 95 13.46 0.36 16.21
N SER A 96 13.96 -0.73 15.62
CA SER A 96 14.02 -0.83 14.15
C SER A 96 12.63 -1.02 13.53
N SER A 97 12.51 -0.70 12.23
CA SER A 97 11.26 -0.95 11.49
C SER A 97 10.92 -2.44 11.45
N GLU A 98 11.93 -3.31 11.37
CA GLU A 98 11.76 -4.77 11.43
C GLU A 98 11.22 -5.22 12.79
N THR A 99 11.79 -4.72 13.89
CA THR A 99 11.29 -5.02 15.25
C THR A 99 9.84 -4.54 15.43
N LEU A 100 9.50 -3.36 14.92
CA LEU A 100 8.13 -2.86 14.95
C LEU A 100 7.18 -3.79 14.18
N GLN A 101 7.56 -4.19 12.98
CA GLN A 101 6.76 -5.07 12.14
C GLN A 101 6.52 -6.42 12.81
N ASN A 102 7.55 -7.03 13.40
CA ASN A 102 7.40 -8.29 14.11
C ASN A 102 6.45 -8.18 15.29
N LYS A 103 6.55 -7.10 16.10
CA LYS A 103 5.60 -6.85 17.19
C LYS A 103 4.15 -6.71 16.72
N VAL A 104 3.92 -6.05 15.59
CA VAL A 104 2.57 -5.93 15.02
C VAL A 104 2.05 -7.28 14.57
N ILE A 105 2.88 -8.10 13.93
CA ILE A 105 2.51 -9.44 13.47
C ILE A 105 2.20 -10.37 14.65
N ASP A 106 3.00 -10.32 15.71
CA ASP A 106 2.76 -11.15 16.90
C ASP A 106 1.45 -10.79 17.63
N ASN A 107 0.94 -9.58 17.44
CA ASN A 107 -0.34 -9.12 17.99
C ASN A 107 -1.52 -9.26 17.01
N LEU A 108 -1.33 -9.81 15.80
CA LEU A 108 -2.43 -9.92 14.80
C LEU A 108 -3.58 -10.80 15.30
N GLU A 109 -3.32 -11.84 16.11
CA GLU A 109 -4.37 -12.71 16.66
C GLU A 109 -5.32 -11.95 17.59
N ALA A 110 -4.84 -10.91 18.25
CA ALA A 110 -5.63 -10.06 19.13
C ALA A 110 -6.35 -8.90 18.38
N ASP A 111 -6.03 -8.69 17.10
CA ASP A 111 -6.65 -7.65 16.28
C ASP A 111 -8.01 -8.12 15.77
N ILE A 112 -9.11 -7.57 16.31
CA ILE A 112 -10.50 -7.91 15.93
C ILE A 112 -10.82 -7.68 14.46
N PHE A 113 -10.00 -6.89 13.76
CA PHE A 113 -10.10 -6.63 12.32
C PHE A 113 -9.21 -7.55 11.48
N PHE A 114 -8.52 -8.51 12.11
CA PHE A 114 -7.75 -9.53 11.43
C PHE A 114 -8.54 -10.84 11.38
N ASP A 115 -9.15 -11.10 10.23
CA ASP A 115 -9.86 -12.36 9.96
C ASP A 115 -8.90 -13.40 9.35
N GLY A 116 -7.91 -13.82 10.13
CA GLY A 116 -6.86 -14.74 9.69
C GLY A 116 -6.63 -15.89 10.65
N ASN A 117 -6.21 -17.03 10.09
CA ASN A 117 -5.82 -18.22 10.84
C ASN A 117 -4.29 -18.28 11.03
N GLU A 118 -3.79 -19.31 11.74
CA GLU A 118 -2.36 -19.54 11.96
C GLU A 118 -1.52 -19.54 10.68
N ILE A 119 -2.08 -20.04 9.56
CA ILE A 119 -1.40 -20.07 8.25
C ILE A 119 -1.19 -18.64 7.74
N GLN A 120 -2.17 -17.76 7.93
CA GLN A 120 -2.06 -16.37 7.49
C GLN A 120 -1.06 -15.59 8.34
N ILE A 121 -1.00 -15.83 9.66
CA ILE A 121 0.03 -15.27 10.54
C ILE A 121 1.41 -15.75 10.12
N LYS A 122 1.56 -17.04 9.86
CA LYS A 122 2.80 -17.63 9.34
C LYS A 122 3.22 -17.01 8.01
N LEU A 123 2.27 -16.74 7.12
CA LEU A 123 2.52 -16.01 5.87
C LEU A 123 3.02 -14.58 6.14
N GLN A 124 2.41 -13.85 7.06
CA GLN A 124 2.86 -12.49 7.41
C GLN A 124 4.28 -12.51 8.00
N LYS A 125 4.61 -13.49 8.85
CA LYS A 125 5.98 -13.71 9.37
C LYS A 125 6.98 -13.97 8.23
N ALA A 126 6.62 -14.81 7.28
CA ALA A 126 7.46 -15.08 6.10
C ALA A 126 7.69 -13.83 5.24
N ILE A 127 6.63 -13.03 5.04
CA ILE A 127 6.72 -11.76 4.29
C ILE A 127 7.63 -10.77 5.01
N ALA A 128 7.56 -10.66 6.34
CA ALA A 128 8.39 -9.74 7.12
C ALA A 128 9.90 -9.99 7.00
N LEU A 129 10.29 -11.22 6.70
CA LEU A 129 11.70 -11.57 6.45
C LEU A 129 12.22 -11.16 5.06
N LEU A 130 11.35 -10.69 4.17
CA LEU A 130 11.75 -10.20 2.86
C LEU A 130 12.29 -8.77 2.95
N PRO A 131 13.20 -8.34 2.05
CA PRO A 131 13.54 -6.93 1.88
C PRO A 131 12.30 -6.09 1.58
N GLU A 132 12.22 -4.85 2.09
CA GLU A 132 11.05 -3.93 1.97
C GLU A 132 10.45 -3.92 0.57
N LYS A 133 11.28 -3.81 -0.47
CA LYS A 133 10.80 -3.79 -1.86
C LYS A 133 10.15 -5.11 -2.29
N GLN A 134 10.68 -6.25 -1.86
CA GLN A 134 10.08 -7.57 -2.15
C GLN A 134 8.76 -7.75 -1.41
N GLN A 135 8.66 -7.25 -0.16
CA GLN A 135 7.39 -7.24 0.59
C GLN A 135 6.31 -6.49 -0.16
N LEU A 136 6.60 -5.24 -0.63
CA LEU A 136 5.64 -4.41 -1.37
C LEU A 136 5.18 -5.10 -2.65
N ILE A 137 6.12 -5.61 -3.44
CA ILE A 137 5.81 -6.31 -4.71
C ILE A 137 4.94 -7.54 -4.44
N PHE A 138 5.28 -8.33 -3.40
CA PHE A 138 4.50 -9.51 -3.04
C PHE A 138 3.08 -9.13 -2.61
N LYS A 139 2.94 -8.15 -1.71
CA LYS A 139 1.65 -7.69 -1.20
C LYS A 139 0.74 -7.15 -2.30
N MET A 140 1.26 -6.27 -3.16
CA MET A 140 0.52 -5.73 -4.30
C MET A 140 0.10 -6.80 -5.31
N LYS A 141 0.96 -7.82 -5.54
CA LYS A 141 0.65 -8.87 -6.51
C LYS A 141 -0.25 -9.95 -5.95
N TYR A 142 -0.03 -10.38 -4.70
CA TYR A 142 -0.71 -11.51 -4.08
C TYR A 142 -2.05 -11.12 -3.44
N PHE A 143 -2.07 -10.07 -2.61
CA PHE A 143 -3.28 -9.66 -1.89
C PHE A 143 -4.17 -8.71 -2.69
N GLU A 144 -3.59 -7.88 -3.55
CA GLU A 144 -4.32 -6.85 -4.29
C GLU A 144 -4.48 -7.21 -5.79
N GLU A 145 -3.87 -8.31 -6.23
CA GLU A 145 -3.95 -8.85 -7.60
C GLU A 145 -3.60 -7.84 -8.69
N LEU A 146 -2.80 -6.80 -8.36
CA LEU A 146 -2.44 -5.76 -9.30
C LEU A 146 -1.66 -6.31 -10.49
N LYS A 147 -1.90 -5.73 -11.67
CA LYS A 147 -1.11 -6.02 -12.86
C LYS A 147 0.31 -5.47 -12.70
N TYR A 148 1.31 -6.15 -13.26
CA TYR A 148 2.70 -5.72 -13.18
C TYR A 148 2.94 -4.31 -13.74
N GLU A 149 2.15 -3.91 -14.75
CA GLU A 149 2.19 -2.57 -15.32
C GLU A 149 1.80 -1.49 -14.29
N ALA A 150 0.74 -1.75 -13.51
CA ALA A 150 0.32 -0.86 -12.43
C ALA A 150 1.36 -0.80 -11.31
N ILE A 151 1.89 -1.96 -10.88
CA ILE A 151 2.96 -2.02 -9.87
C ILE A 151 4.22 -1.29 -10.37
N SER A 152 4.53 -1.39 -11.67
CA SER A 152 5.64 -0.67 -12.31
C SER A 152 5.46 0.84 -12.22
N GLU A 153 4.27 1.34 -12.50
CA GLU A 153 3.93 2.76 -12.35
C GLU A 153 4.01 3.22 -10.88
N ILE A 154 3.51 2.41 -9.93
CA ILE A 154 3.51 2.73 -8.49
C ILE A 154 4.94 2.77 -7.92
N LEU A 155 5.75 1.74 -8.20
CA LEU A 155 7.07 1.56 -7.57
C LEU A 155 8.24 2.09 -8.41
N GLY A 156 8.00 2.55 -9.65
CA GLY A 156 9.06 3.01 -10.56
C GLY A 156 10.06 1.91 -10.92
N THR A 157 9.60 0.65 -11.04
CA THR A 157 10.45 -0.52 -11.32
C THR A 157 9.98 -1.21 -12.59
N SER A 158 10.90 -1.64 -13.46
CA SER A 158 10.54 -2.32 -14.70
C SER A 158 9.74 -3.61 -14.44
N VAL A 159 8.82 -3.94 -15.36
CA VAL A 159 7.99 -5.16 -15.29
C VAL A 159 8.86 -6.42 -15.16
N GLY A 160 9.98 -6.50 -15.91
CA GLY A 160 10.92 -7.61 -15.80
C GLY A 160 11.54 -7.74 -14.40
N GLY A 161 11.97 -6.62 -13.81
CA GLY A 161 12.49 -6.57 -12.45
C GLY A 161 11.44 -6.95 -11.39
N LEU A 162 10.18 -6.56 -11.59
CA LEU A 162 9.06 -6.93 -10.72
C LEU A 162 8.80 -8.45 -10.75
N LYS A 163 8.74 -9.05 -11.95
CA LYS A 163 8.53 -10.50 -12.12
C LYS A 163 9.64 -11.30 -11.44
N ALA A 164 10.90 -10.91 -11.64
CA ALA A 164 12.05 -11.55 -11.00
C ALA A 164 11.98 -11.43 -9.47
N SER A 165 11.71 -10.22 -8.94
CA SER A 165 11.59 -9.97 -7.50
C SER A 165 10.44 -10.75 -6.87
N TYR A 166 9.28 -10.81 -7.53
CA TYR A 166 8.12 -11.58 -7.07
C TYR A 166 8.44 -13.07 -7.00
N HIS A 167 9.07 -13.62 -8.04
CA HIS A 167 9.47 -15.03 -8.07
C HIS A 167 10.43 -15.38 -6.92
N ILE A 168 11.40 -14.53 -6.66
CA ILE A 168 12.33 -14.70 -5.53
C ILE A 168 11.58 -14.63 -4.19
N ALA A 169 10.65 -13.69 -4.04
CA ALA A 169 9.84 -13.56 -2.83
C ALA A 169 9.01 -14.82 -2.57
N VAL A 170 8.32 -15.33 -3.60
CA VAL A 170 7.52 -16.57 -3.49
C VAL A 170 8.39 -17.74 -3.03
N LYS A 171 9.56 -17.95 -3.65
CA LYS A 171 10.47 -19.05 -3.24
C LYS A 171 10.91 -18.95 -1.78
N LYS A 172 11.20 -17.74 -1.29
CA LYS A 172 11.59 -17.53 0.11
C LYS A 172 10.44 -17.82 1.07
N ILE A 173 9.24 -17.37 0.72
CA ILE A 173 8.02 -17.62 1.50
C ILE A 173 7.72 -19.12 1.55
N GLU A 174 7.74 -19.81 0.40
CA GLU A 174 7.52 -21.26 0.33
C GLU A 174 8.53 -22.04 1.19
N ALA A 175 9.83 -21.65 1.13
CA ALA A 175 10.85 -22.29 1.96
C ALA A 175 10.54 -22.10 3.45
N PHE A 176 10.20 -20.87 3.89
CA PHE A 176 9.84 -20.60 5.27
C PHE A 176 8.62 -21.40 5.74
N VAL A 177 7.55 -21.44 4.93
CA VAL A 177 6.30 -22.11 5.28
C VAL A 177 6.49 -23.63 5.37
N LYS A 178 7.40 -24.22 4.59
CA LYS A 178 7.69 -25.67 4.63
C LYS A 178 8.53 -26.09 5.84
N THR A 179 9.35 -25.18 6.37
CA THR A 179 10.31 -25.51 7.46
C THR A 179 9.79 -25.14 8.85
N ASN A 180 8.80 -24.32 8.95
CA ASN A 180 8.17 -23.87 10.20
C ASN A 180 6.68 -24.24 10.24
#